data_c821d819b5e9fa2468bff730d178e7f6
#
_entry.id   c821d819b5e9fa2468bff730d178e7f6
#
_cell.length_a   1.000
_cell.length_b   1.000
_cell.length_c   1.000
_cell.angle_alpha   90.00
_cell.angle_beta   90.00
_cell.angle_gamma   90.00
#
_symmetry.space_group_name_H-M   'P 1'
#
loop_
_entity.id
_entity.type
_entity.pdbx_description
1 polymer ?
#
loop_
_entity_poly.entity_id
_entity_poly.type
_entity_poly.pdbx_seq_one_letter_code
_entity_poly.pdbx_strand_id
1 'polypeptide(L)'
;MSVRSVKEDDPLEDFARHEITLDGVTKRVYVAGSGPAVIVMSEMPGISPHVARFARWVRDAGFTVYMPSLFGRDGAVPGAEEGAAVVQRAGLSAEFRALAANQSSPVTQWLRALARLAHQQCGGPGVGAIGRCFTGNFALTMMLEPSLLPAVLSQPALPLNDPTGLEIAPQDIRAVRDRLEREDLTVPAYRFEGDRFCRAERFAAYAAALGDRFVGRVLPDSAANTDVAPFFAVRVACPPQRRDSPPDRRSRPANHRRPRRDLVLLRPAPCYEHDPASLDREARRRPVVEAQ
;
A
#
# COMPACT_ATOMS: atom_id res chain seq x y z
N MET A 1 20.32 -13.52 -0.56
CA MET A 1 19.65 -13.46 0.77
C MET A 1 18.74 -14.66 0.94
N SER A 2 18.80 -15.36 2.07
CA SER A 2 17.91 -16.51 2.36
C SER A 2 16.46 -15.99 2.39
N VAL A 3 15.56 -16.69 1.67
CA VAL A 3 14.12 -16.38 1.72
C VAL A 3 13.63 -16.81 3.11
N ARG A 4 13.19 -15.84 3.94
CA ARG A 4 12.65 -16.12 5.27
C ARG A 4 11.36 -16.92 5.17
N SER A 5 11.18 -17.87 6.09
CA SER A 5 9.96 -18.65 6.25
C SER A 5 8.80 -17.71 6.61
N VAL A 6 7.63 -17.94 6.02
CA VAL A 6 6.39 -17.25 6.41
C VAL A 6 5.59 -18.04 7.44
N LYS A 7 6.10 -19.19 7.86
CA LYS A 7 5.51 -20.09 8.85
C LYS A 7 6.06 -19.86 10.26
N GLU A 8 7.00 -18.95 10.40
CA GLU A 8 7.67 -18.56 11.64
C GLU A 8 7.55 -17.07 11.84
N ASP A 9 7.65 -16.61 13.09
CA ASP A 9 7.67 -15.19 13.43
C ASP A 9 8.83 -14.49 12.71
N ASP A 10 8.55 -13.32 12.15
CA ASP A 10 9.54 -12.48 11.46
C ASP A 10 10.03 -11.39 12.42
N PRO A 11 11.32 -11.36 12.75
CA PRO A 11 11.85 -10.38 13.72
C PRO A 11 11.88 -8.95 13.18
N LEU A 12 11.61 -8.73 11.91
CA LEU A 12 11.62 -7.41 11.23
C LEU A 12 12.93 -6.64 11.39
N GLU A 13 14.05 -7.32 11.65
CA GLU A 13 15.35 -6.72 11.97
C GLU A 13 16.01 -5.96 10.81
N ASP A 14 15.54 -6.21 9.58
CA ASP A 14 15.96 -5.51 8.36
C ASP A 14 15.14 -4.22 8.09
N PHE A 15 14.25 -3.87 9.02
CA PHE A 15 13.52 -2.60 9.05
C PHE A 15 13.95 -1.79 10.27
N ALA A 16 14.30 -0.52 10.08
CA ALA A 16 14.50 0.40 11.19
C ALA A 16 13.17 0.69 11.88
N ARG A 17 13.15 0.50 13.21
CA ARG A 17 11.96 0.73 14.03
C ARG A 17 11.95 2.16 14.56
N HIS A 18 10.87 2.88 14.31
CA HIS A 18 10.64 4.25 14.78
C HIS A 18 9.34 4.36 15.57
N GLU A 19 9.34 5.13 16.63
CA GLU A 19 8.12 5.59 17.31
C GLU A 19 7.84 7.01 16.77
N ILE A 20 6.78 7.16 15.97
CA ILE A 20 6.44 8.41 15.28
C ILE A 20 5.20 9.02 15.92
N THR A 21 5.34 10.25 16.41
CA THR A 21 4.23 11.02 16.99
C THR A 21 3.72 12.03 15.97
N LEU A 22 2.47 11.90 15.57
CA LEU A 22 1.78 12.82 14.66
C LEU A 22 0.42 13.16 15.27
N ASP A 23 0.09 14.45 15.29
CA ASP A 23 -1.16 14.97 15.82
C ASP A 23 -1.46 14.46 17.25
N GLY A 24 -0.41 14.32 18.09
CA GLY A 24 -0.49 13.85 19.47
C GLY A 24 -0.64 12.33 19.63
N VAL A 25 -0.66 11.56 18.55
CA VAL A 25 -0.76 10.08 18.58
C VAL A 25 0.57 9.47 18.17
N THR A 26 1.13 8.60 19.02
CA THR A 26 2.37 7.87 18.74
C THR A 26 2.06 6.47 18.23
N LYS A 27 2.64 6.12 17.08
CA LYS A 27 2.60 4.76 16.54
C LYS A 27 3.99 4.30 16.13
N ARG A 28 4.19 3.00 16.20
CA ARG A 28 5.39 2.36 15.68
C ARG A 28 5.32 2.25 14.18
N VAL A 29 6.44 2.56 13.51
CA VAL A 29 6.59 2.42 12.05
C VAL A 29 7.91 1.72 11.76
N TYR A 30 7.87 0.72 10.91
CA TYR A 30 9.04 0.03 10.40
C TYR A 30 9.40 0.62 9.04
N VAL A 31 10.65 1.07 8.89
CA VAL A 31 11.13 1.76 7.69
C VAL A 31 12.34 1.04 7.11
N ALA A 32 12.34 0.80 5.80
CA ALA A 32 13.50 0.24 5.09
C ALA A 32 13.49 0.63 3.62
N GLY A 33 14.68 0.69 3.02
CA GLY A 33 14.86 0.96 1.60
C GLY A 33 15.39 2.36 1.30
N SER A 34 15.39 2.70 0.01
CA SER A 34 15.77 4.00 -0.51
C SER A 34 14.94 4.31 -1.76
N GLY A 35 14.69 5.58 -2.05
CA GLY A 35 13.83 6.04 -3.14
C GLY A 35 12.49 6.57 -2.64
N PRO A 36 11.51 6.79 -3.54
CA PRO A 36 10.19 7.33 -3.17
C PRO A 36 9.48 6.48 -2.14
N ALA A 37 8.70 7.11 -1.26
CA ALA A 37 8.04 6.42 -0.16
C ALA A 37 6.82 5.61 -0.61
N VAL A 38 6.63 4.44 0.00
CA VAL A 38 5.40 3.63 -0.10
C VAL A 38 4.95 3.20 1.30
N ILE A 39 3.73 3.55 1.67
CA ILE A 39 3.12 3.09 2.92
C ILE A 39 2.45 1.75 2.67
N VAL A 40 2.95 0.72 3.32
CA VAL A 40 2.40 -0.65 3.26
C VAL A 40 1.64 -0.91 4.56
N MET A 41 0.32 -0.92 4.46
CA MET A 41 -0.56 -1.18 5.61
C MET A 41 -0.94 -2.65 5.67
N SER A 42 -0.85 -3.21 6.89
CA SER A 42 -1.17 -4.60 7.13
C SER A 42 -2.68 -4.87 7.11
N GLU A 43 -3.04 -6.11 6.76
CA GLU A 43 -4.32 -6.68 7.10
C GLU A 43 -4.41 -7.05 8.59
N MET A 44 -5.60 -7.49 9.05
CA MET A 44 -5.75 -8.13 10.35
C MET A 44 -5.06 -9.50 10.35
N PRO A 45 -4.47 -9.90 11.48
CA PRO A 45 -4.42 -9.21 12.77
C PRO A 45 -3.16 -8.35 12.96
N GLY A 46 -2.41 -7.98 11.92
CA GLY A 46 -1.25 -7.11 12.04
C GLY A 46 -0.14 -7.40 11.02
N ILE A 47 1.06 -6.93 11.31
CA ILE A 47 2.23 -7.15 10.46
C ILE A 47 2.67 -8.61 10.60
N SER A 48 2.16 -9.47 9.71
CA SER A 48 2.53 -10.88 9.64
C SER A 48 3.80 -11.08 8.81
N PRO A 49 4.44 -12.27 8.83
CA PRO A 49 5.54 -12.61 7.94
C PRO A 49 5.20 -12.45 6.45
N HIS A 50 3.92 -12.62 6.06
CA HIS A 50 3.47 -12.36 4.69
C HIS A 50 3.47 -10.87 4.36
N VAL A 51 3.04 -10.02 5.28
CA VAL A 51 3.10 -8.54 5.12
C VAL A 51 4.55 -8.09 5.04
N ALA A 52 5.42 -8.58 5.93
CA ALA A 52 6.85 -8.28 5.93
C ALA A 52 7.52 -8.69 4.61
N ARG A 53 7.21 -9.89 4.10
CA ARG A 53 7.70 -10.35 2.80
C ARG A 53 7.25 -9.44 1.65
N PHE A 54 5.99 -9.04 1.64
CA PHE A 54 5.47 -8.11 0.64
C PHE A 54 6.16 -6.73 0.74
N ALA A 55 6.36 -6.22 1.94
CA ALA A 55 7.08 -4.97 2.18
C ALA A 55 8.52 -5.03 1.65
N ARG A 56 9.21 -6.18 1.81
CA ARG A 56 10.54 -6.41 1.21
C ARG A 56 10.50 -6.37 -0.31
N TRP A 57 9.49 -6.94 -0.96
CA TRP A 57 9.35 -6.84 -2.42
C TRP A 57 9.17 -5.41 -2.90
N VAL A 58 8.40 -4.60 -2.17
CA VAL A 58 8.24 -3.17 -2.47
C VAL A 58 9.58 -2.44 -2.28
N ARG A 59 10.29 -2.70 -1.18
CA ARG A 59 11.63 -2.15 -0.92
C ARG A 59 12.63 -2.53 -2.02
N ASP A 60 12.67 -3.81 -2.37
CA ASP A 60 13.62 -4.35 -3.35
C ASP A 60 13.29 -3.90 -4.79
N ALA A 61 12.08 -3.35 -5.01
CA ALA A 61 11.70 -2.65 -6.23
C ALA A 61 12.16 -1.19 -6.28
N GLY A 62 12.95 -0.72 -5.29
CA GLY A 62 13.55 0.62 -5.27
C GLY A 62 12.72 1.68 -4.55
N PHE A 63 11.93 1.28 -3.55
CA PHE A 63 11.13 2.19 -2.75
C PHE A 63 11.59 2.22 -1.28
N THR A 64 11.33 3.32 -0.61
CA THR A 64 11.38 3.38 0.85
C THR A 64 10.04 2.96 1.41
N VAL A 65 10.00 1.83 2.11
CA VAL A 65 8.77 1.31 2.72
C VAL A 65 8.58 1.91 4.10
N TYR A 66 7.37 2.38 4.37
CA TYR A 66 6.85 2.72 5.69
C TYR A 66 5.74 1.74 6.05
N MET A 67 5.95 0.94 7.09
CA MET A 67 5.00 -0.09 7.51
C MET A 67 4.51 0.22 8.93
N PRO A 68 3.35 0.92 9.08
CA PRO A 68 2.82 1.29 10.39
C PRO A 68 2.24 0.07 11.12
N SER A 69 2.58 -0.06 12.41
CA SER A 69 1.96 -1.02 13.32
C SER A 69 0.61 -0.48 13.78
N LEU A 70 -0.46 -1.04 13.24
CA LEU A 70 -1.83 -0.63 13.54
C LEU A 70 -2.56 -1.63 14.44
N PHE A 71 -2.17 -2.91 14.37
CA PHE A 71 -2.88 -4.01 15.01
C PHE A 71 -1.89 -5.05 15.56
N GLY A 72 -2.31 -5.77 16.60
CA GLY A 72 -1.70 -7.00 17.08
C GLY A 72 -0.21 -6.96 17.40
N ARG A 73 0.45 -8.09 17.22
CA ARG A 73 1.88 -8.29 17.47
C ARG A 73 2.65 -8.30 16.15
N ASP A 74 3.61 -7.37 16.04
CA ASP A 74 4.39 -7.18 14.82
C ASP A 74 5.30 -8.38 14.53
N GLY A 75 5.31 -8.82 13.27
CA GLY A 75 6.10 -9.94 12.79
C GLY A 75 5.54 -11.32 13.14
N ALA A 76 4.47 -11.40 13.91
CA ALA A 76 3.95 -12.69 14.39
C ALA A 76 3.21 -13.49 13.33
N VAL A 77 3.39 -14.81 13.37
CA VAL A 77 2.43 -15.75 12.77
C VAL A 77 1.19 -15.77 13.66
N PRO A 78 0.03 -15.30 13.17
CA PRO A 78 -1.13 -15.14 14.02
C PRO A 78 -1.74 -16.50 14.39
N GLY A 79 -1.89 -16.75 15.68
CA GLY A 79 -2.75 -17.83 16.18
C GLY A 79 -4.23 -17.49 15.98
N ALA A 80 -5.09 -18.51 15.89
CA ALA A 80 -6.53 -18.30 15.66
C ALA A 80 -7.19 -17.48 16.78
N GLU A 81 -6.87 -17.79 18.03
CA GLU A 81 -7.43 -17.12 19.21
C GLU A 81 -6.91 -15.66 19.32
N GLU A 82 -5.60 -15.46 19.20
CA GLU A 82 -4.98 -14.13 19.23
C GLU A 82 -5.55 -13.24 18.11
N GLY A 83 -5.64 -13.80 16.90
CA GLY A 83 -6.19 -13.10 15.77
C GLY A 83 -7.66 -12.69 15.97
N ALA A 84 -8.49 -13.58 16.49
CA ALA A 84 -9.89 -13.27 16.80
C ALA A 84 -10.01 -12.15 17.85
N ALA A 85 -9.16 -12.18 18.89
CA ALA A 85 -9.13 -11.12 19.90
C ALA A 85 -8.69 -9.77 19.34
N VAL A 86 -7.74 -9.74 18.39
CA VAL A 86 -7.33 -8.50 17.71
C VAL A 86 -8.47 -7.94 16.86
N VAL A 87 -9.14 -8.78 16.07
CA VAL A 87 -10.30 -8.37 15.25
C VAL A 87 -11.42 -7.80 16.12
N GLN A 88 -11.73 -8.46 17.24
CA GLN A 88 -12.74 -7.97 18.19
C GLN A 88 -12.38 -6.60 18.75
N ARG A 89 -11.15 -6.41 19.23
CA ARG A 89 -10.70 -5.11 19.76
C ARG A 89 -10.74 -4.02 18.70
N ALA A 90 -10.28 -4.30 17.49
CA ALA A 90 -10.31 -3.34 16.40
C ALA A 90 -11.74 -3.02 15.95
N GLY A 91 -12.63 -4.01 15.94
CA GLY A 91 -14.05 -3.83 15.61
C GLY A 91 -14.78 -2.90 16.58
N LEU A 92 -14.37 -2.90 17.85
CA LEU A 92 -14.92 -2.03 18.91
C LEU A 92 -14.21 -0.68 19.01
N SER A 93 -13.06 -0.52 18.37
CA SER A 93 -12.26 0.70 18.46
C SER A 93 -12.92 1.86 17.71
N ALA A 94 -13.07 2.99 18.39
CA ALA A 94 -13.52 4.24 17.78
C ALA A 94 -12.51 4.76 16.73
N GLU A 95 -11.25 4.36 16.83
CA GLU A 95 -10.18 4.75 15.90
C GLU A 95 -10.39 4.16 14.49
N PHE A 96 -10.88 2.91 14.42
CA PHE A 96 -11.01 2.18 13.14
C PHE A 96 -12.42 2.18 12.57
N ARG A 97 -13.45 2.49 13.34
CA ARG A 97 -14.86 2.54 12.91
C ARG A 97 -15.29 1.37 12.02
N ALA A 98 -14.83 0.18 12.36
CA ALA A 98 -14.95 -1.02 11.50
C ALA A 98 -16.39 -1.45 11.18
N LEU A 99 -17.38 -0.94 11.92
CA LEU A 99 -18.81 -1.22 11.73
C LEU A 99 -19.60 -0.01 11.22
N ALA A 100 -18.94 1.11 10.94
CA ALA A 100 -19.61 2.35 10.56
C ALA A 100 -19.52 2.60 9.05
N ALA A 101 -20.66 2.45 8.36
CA ALA A 101 -20.79 2.91 6.98
C ALA A 101 -20.86 4.45 6.91
N ASN A 102 -20.41 5.01 5.79
CA ASN A 102 -20.45 6.45 5.51
C ASN A 102 -19.71 7.33 6.54
N GLN A 103 -18.69 6.78 7.17
CA GLN A 103 -17.82 7.50 8.10
C GLN A 103 -16.37 7.14 7.85
N SER A 104 -15.49 8.15 7.81
CA SER A 104 -14.05 7.95 7.72
C SER A 104 -13.46 7.61 9.10
N SER A 105 -12.60 6.61 9.15
CA SER A 105 -11.92 6.21 10.39
C SER A 105 -10.91 7.28 10.84
N PRO A 106 -10.88 7.65 12.13
CA PRO A 106 -9.93 8.65 12.64
C PRO A 106 -8.46 8.32 12.40
N VAL A 107 -8.09 7.04 12.36
CA VAL A 107 -6.72 6.60 12.05
C VAL A 107 -6.21 7.14 10.71
N THR A 108 -7.12 7.43 9.76
CA THR A 108 -6.74 7.94 8.43
C THR A 108 -6.13 9.34 8.50
N GLN A 109 -6.42 10.14 9.52
CA GLN A 109 -5.78 11.44 9.75
C GLN A 109 -4.29 11.24 10.07
N TRP A 110 -3.99 10.33 11.00
CA TRP A 110 -2.62 9.96 11.35
C TRP A 110 -1.86 9.38 10.13
N LEU A 111 -2.50 8.51 9.36
CA LEU A 111 -1.91 7.92 8.15
C LEU A 111 -1.62 8.97 7.07
N ARG A 112 -2.47 9.97 6.92
CA ARG A 112 -2.24 11.13 6.03
C ARG A 112 -1.06 11.98 6.50
N ALA A 113 -0.95 12.21 7.81
CA ALA A 113 0.21 12.91 8.38
C ALA A 113 1.50 12.09 8.19
N LEU A 114 1.43 10.74 8.29
CA LEU A 114 2.55 9.86 7.97
C LEU A 114 2.95 9.96 6.48
N ALA A 115 1.98 10.03 5.56
CA ALA A 115 2.28 10.20 4.13
C ALA A 115 3.01 11.52 3.87
N ARG A 116 2.58 12.61 4.51
CA ARG A 116 3.22 13.92 4.43
C ARG A 116 4.66 13.89 4.94
N LEU A 117 4.87 13.27 6.10
CA LEU A 117 6.21 13.07 6.68
C LEU A 117 7.10 12.22 5.74
N ALA A 118 6.60 11.10 5.25
CA ALA A 118 7.32 10.22 4.35
C ALA A 118 7.72 10.93 3.04
N HIS A 119 6.83 11.77 2.48
CA HIS A 119 7.13 12.59 1.32
C HIS A 119 8.25 13.61 1.60
N GLN A 120 8.20 14.27 2.75
CA GLN A 120 9.25 15.21 3.17
C GLN A 120 10.61 14.54 3.32
N GLN A 121 10.65 13.29 3.80
CA GLN A 121 11.89 12.55 4.04
C GLN A 121 12.46 11.92 2.76
N CYS A 122 11.61 11.42 1.87
CA CYS A 122 12.03 10.66 0.70
C CYS A 122 11.98 11.46 -0.59
N GLY A 123 11.22 12.55 -0.66
CA GLY A 123 11.01 13.32 -1.88
C GLY A 123 10.27 12.53 -2.97
N GLY A 124 10.57 12.85 -4.23
CA GLY A 124 9.99 12.21 -5.40
C GLY A 124 8.61 12.77 -5.78
N PRO A 125 7.87 12.09 -6.67
CA PRO A 125 6.60 12.60 -7.21
C PRO A 125 5.44 12.53 -6.22
N GLY A 126 5.62 11.84 -5.09
CA GLY A 126 4.61 11.61 -4.06
C GLY A 126 4.82 10.28 -3.36
N VAL A 127 3.87 9.90 -2.52
CA VAL A 127 3.90 8.70 -1.69
C VAL A 127 2.88 7.69 -2.19
N GLY A 128 3.31 6.45 -2.43
CA GLY A 128 2.40 5.35 -2.69
C GLY A 128 1.74 4.84 -1.39
N ALA A 129 0.52 4.31 -1.48
CA ALA A 129 -0.10 3.60 -0.37
C ALA A 129 -0.77 2.32 -0.85
N ILE A 130 -0.60 1.26 -0.07
CA ILE A 130 -1.23 -0.04 -0.31
C ILE A 130 -1.94 -0.45 0.97
N GLY A 131 -3.27 -0.51 0.92
CA GLY A 131 -4.09 -1.01 2.01
C GLY A 131 -4.64 -2.40 1.70
N ARG A 132 -4.78 -3.24 2.74
CA ARG A 132 -5.18 -4.65 2.62
C ARG A 132 -6.26 -4.98 3.63
N CYS A 133 -7.33 -5.62 3.19
CA CYS A 133 -8.48 -6.00 4.04
C CYS A 133 -9.04 -4.78 4.79
N PHE A 134 -8.93 -4.73 6.11
CA PHE A 134 -9.31 -3.57 6.93
C PHE A 134 -8.72 -2.25 6.43
N THR A 135 -7.42 -2.23 6.20
CA THR A 135 -6.71 -1.02 5.79
C THR A 135 -6.89 -0.68 4.31
N GLY A 136 -7.48 -1.59 3.53
CA GLY A 136 -7.83 -1.33 2.14
C GLY A 136 -8.75 -0.13 1.98
N ASN A 137 -9.66 0.06 2.93
CA ASN A 137 -10.55 1.22 2.96
C ASN A 137 -9.80 2.50 3.34
N PHE A 138 -8.89 2.43 4.32
CA PHE A 138 -8.11 3.58 4.78
C PHE A 138 -7.26 4.18 3.65
N ALA A 139 -6.74 3.34 2.76
CA ALA A 139 -5.94 3.77 1.62
C ALA A 139 -6.71 4.75 0.72
N LEU A 140 -8.03 4.56 0.53
CA LEU A 140 -8.85 5.49 -0.24
C LEU A 140 -8.99 6.84 0.48
N THR A 141 -9.29 6.84 1.78
CA THR A 141 -9.43 8.09 2.56
C THR A 141 -8.10 8.84 2.67
N MET A 142 -6.97 8.15 2.63
CA MET A 142 -5.65 8.78 2.57
C MET A 142 -5.46 9.62 1.30
N MET A 143 -6.20 9.38 0.22
CA MET A 143 -6.18 10.19 -1.00
C MET A 143 -6.62 11.65 -0.81
N LEU A 144 -7.15 12.01 0.36
CA LEU A 144 -7.35 13.41 0.76
C LEU A 144 -6.03 14.16 1.06
N GLU A 145 -4.91 13.44 1.17
CA GLU A 145 -3.57 14.03 1.31
C GLU A 145 -2.96 14.30 -0.07
N PRO A 146 -2.62 15.57 -0.40
CA PRO A 146 -2.11 15.92 -1.73
C PRO A 146 -0.83 15.20 -2.13
N SER A 147 0.04 14.88 -1.17
CA SER A 147 1.29 14.18 -1.44
C SER A 147 1.09 12.69 -1.75
N LEU A 148 -0.12 12.14 -1.53
CA LEU A 148 -0.39 10.74 -1.82
C LEU A 148 -0.68 10.55 -3.31
N LEU A 149 -0.01 9.59 -3.93
CA LEU A 149 -0.32 9.07 -5.27
C LEU A 149 -1.54 8.13 -5.21
N PRO A 150 -2.10 7.69 -6.35
CA PRO A 150 -3.23 6.77 -6.33
C PRO A 150 -2.95 5.55 -5.46
N ALA A 151 -3.82 5.35 -4.47
CA ALA A 151 -3.71 4.24 -3.53
C ALA A 151 -4.17 2.93 -4.16
N VAL A 152 -3.59 1.82 -3.73
CA VAL A 152 -4.01 0.46 -4.10
C VAL A 152 -4.89 -0.11 -3.00
N LEU A 153 -6.11 -0.52 -3.35
CA LEU A 153 -7.07 -1.14 -2.46
C LEU A 153 -7.07 -2.67 -2.68
N SER A 154 -6.46 -3.40 -1.76
CA SER A 154 -6.51 -4.86 -1.80
C SER A 154 -7.58 -5.37 -0.85
N GLN A 155 -8.67 -5.90 -1.40
CA GLN A 155 -9.77 -6.52 -0.66
C GLN A 155 -10.35 -5.61 0.45
N PRO A 156 -10.79 -4.37 0.15
CA PRO A 156 -11.29 -3.45 1.17
C PRO A 156 -12.52 -4.05 1.87
N ALA A 157 -12.40 -4.38 3.17
CA ALA A 157 -13.36 -5.20 3.90
C ALA A 157 -14.35 -4.41 4.76
N LEU A 158 -14.16 -3.11 4.96
CA LEU A 158 -14.98 -2.30 5.86
C LEU A 158 -16.15 -1.61 5.14
N PRO A 159 -17.28 -1.37 5.81
CA PRO A 159 -17.62 -1.89 7.14
C PRO A 159 -17.97 -3.38 7.12
N LEU A 160 -17.70 -4.08 8.23
CA LEU A 160 -17.84 -5.55 8.30
C LEU A 160 -19.30 -6.04 8.24
N ASN A 161 -20.21 -5.22 8.72
CA ASN A 161 -21.64 -5.56 8.87
C ASN A 161 -22.52 -5.08 7.70
N ASP A 162 -21.95 -4.38 6.73
CA ASP A 162 -22.68 -3.87 5.57
C ASP A 162 -21.83 -4.09 4.29
N PRO A 163 -22.13 -5.10 3.49
CA PRO A 163 -21.37 -5.41 2.28
C PRO A 163 -21.52 -4.35 1.17
N THR A 164 -22.52 -3.50 1.24
CA THR A 164 -22.75 -2.39 0.30
C THR A 164 -22.23 -1.05 0.81
N GLY A 165 -22.00 -0.93 2.11
CA GLY A 165 -21.49 0.28 2.73
C GLY A 165 -20.05 0.59 2.34
N LEU A 166 -19.65 1.83 2.47
CA LEU A 166 -18.26 2.27 2.34
C LEU A 166 -17.80 2.89 3.65
N GLU A 167 -16.58 2.56 4.08
CA GLU A 167 -15.94 3.16 5.26
C GLU A 167 -15.23 4.47 4.83
N ILE A 168 -16.02 5.42 4.36
CA ILE A 168 -15.58 6.77 4.02
C ILE A 168 -16.79 7.69 4.11
N ALA A 169 -16.60 8.89 4.66
CA ALA A 169 -17.68 9.87 4.75
C ALA A 169 -18.10 10.38 3.36
N PRO A 170 -19.40 10.70 3.15
CA PRO A 170 -19.90 11.14 1.85
C PRO A 170 -19.21 12.38 1.28
N GLN A 171 -18.77 13.31 2.14
CA GLN A 171 -17.99 14.47 1.71
C GLN A 171 -16.57 14.07 1.30
N ASP A 172 -15.96 13.10 1.99
CA ASP A 172 -14.59 12.65 1.74
C ASP A 172 -14.50 11.88 0.41
N ILE A 173 -15.45 10.99 0.13
CA ILE A 173 -15.45 10.25 -1.14
C ILE A 173 -15.70 11.18 -2.32
N ARG A 174 -16.53 12.22 -2.17
CA ARG A 174 -16.69 13.24 -3.20
C ARG A 174 -15.38 14.00 -3.43
N ALA A 175 -14.70 14.43 -2.37
CA ALA A 175 -13.42 15.13 -2.48
C ALA A 175 -12.33 14.26 -3.14
N VAL A 176 -12.30 12.96 -2.82
CA VAL A 176 -11.42 12.00 -3.50
C VAL A 176 -11.78 11.89 -4.98
N ARG A 177 -13.05 11.73 -5.33
CA ARG A 177 -13.51 11.66 -6.72
C ARG A 177 -13.13 12.93 -7.50
N ASP A 178 -13.41 14.11 -6.96
CA ASP A 178 -13.09 15.40 -7.58
C ASP A 178 -11.57 15.52 -7.82
N ARG A 179 -10.75 15.03 -6.89
CA ARG A 179 -9.31 14.97 -7.06
C ARG A 179 -8.90 14.02 -8.18
N LEU A 180 -9.47 12.82 -8.22
CA LEU A 180 -9.17 11.83 -9.25
C LEU A 180 -9.52 12.35 -10.66
N GLU A 181 -10.64 13.07 -10.78
CA GLU A 181 -11.07 13.69 -12.03
C GLU A 181 -10.13 14.83 -12.44
N ARG A 182 -9.80 15.73 -11.53
CA ARG A 182 -8.94 16.90 -11.76
C ARG A 182 -7.51 16.51 -12.15
N GLU A 183 -6.97 15.47 -11.52
CA GLU A 183 -5.57 15.05 -11.70
C GLU A 183 -5.43 13.88 -12.69
N ASP A 184 -6.53 13.46 -13.34
CA ASP A 184 -6.61 12.32 -14.28
C ASP A 184 -6.03 11.03 -13.68
N LEU A 185 -6.41 10.73 -12.44
CA LEU A 185 -5.95 9.57 -11.68
C LEU A 185 -7.03 8.49 -11.61
N THR A 186 -6.62 7.25 -11.36
CA THR A 186 -7.51 6.11 -11.12
C THR A 186 -7.08 5.35 -9.88
N VAL A 187 -8.03 4.71 -9.19
CA VAL A 187 -7.78 3.88 -8.01
C VAL A 187 -7.86 2.41 -8.39
N PRO A 188 -6.74 1.69 -8.45
CA PRO A 188 -6.76 0.25 -8.67
C PRO A 188 -7.21 -0.49 -7.40
N ALA A 189 -8.15 -1.40 -7.58
CA ALA A 189 -8.67 -2.23 -6.50
C ALA A 189 -8.71 -3.71 -6.92
N TYR A 190 -8.48 -4.60 -5.97
CA TYR A 190 -8.41 -6.04 -6.20
C TYR A 190 -9.26 -6.79 -5.18
N ARG A 191 -9.98 -7.83 -5.61
CA ARG A 191 -10.62 -8.82 -4.75
C ARG A 191 -10.61 -10.20 -5.40
N PHE A 192 -10.82 -11.24 -4.62
CA PHE A 192 -11.09 -12.58 -5.15
C PHE A 192 -12.57 -12.80 -5.41
N GLU A 193 -12.90 -13.73 -6.31
CA GLU A 193 -14.29 -14.08 -6.62
C GLU A 193 -15.06 -14.55 -5.38
N GLY A 194 -14.47 -15.47 -4.60
CA GLY A 194 -15.03 -16.03 -3.38
C GLY A 194 -14.76 -15.25 -2.09
N ASP A 195 -14.28 -14.00 -2.18
CA ASP A 195 -14.01 -13.20 -0.98
C ASP A 195 -15.29 -12.92 -0.19
N ARG A 196 -15.32 -13.38 1.08
CA ARG A 196 -16.50 -13.28 1.95
C ARG A 196 -16.65 -11.91 2.61
N PHE A 197 -15.57 -11.14 2.71
CA PHE A 197 -15.54 -9.82 3.35
C PHE A 197 -15.61 -8.69 2.31
N CYS A 198 -14.82 -8.78 1.27
CA CYS A 198 -14.87 -7.86 0.14
C CYS A 198 -15.72 -8.46 -0.99
N ARG A 199 -17.04 -8.41 -0.84
CA ARG A 199 -18.00 -8.97 -1.80
C ARG A 199 -18.13 -8.12 -3.07
N ALA A 200 -18.82 -8.66 -4.08
CA ALA A 200 -19.10 -7.96 -5.34
C ALA A 200 -19.85 -6.64 -5.13
N GLU A 201 -20.76 -6.63 -4.15
CA GLU A 201 -21.57 -5.46 -3.79
C GLU A 201 -20.70 -4.29 -3.31
N ARG A 202 -19.60 -4.58 -2.59
CA ARG A 202 -18.61 -3.56 -2.18
C ARG A 202 -17.93 -2.92 -3.38
N PHE A 203 -17.51 -3.73 -4.36
CA PHE A 203 -16.92 -3.22 -5.59
C PHE A 203 -17.91 -2.43 -6.42
N ALA A 204 -19.18 -2.87 -6.48
CA ALA A 204 -20.25 -2.11 -7.13
C ALA A 204 -20.47 -0.75 -6.45
N ALA A 205 -20.42 -0.69 -5.10
CA ALA A 205 -20.54 0.55 -4.36
C ALA A 205 -19.38 1.52 -4.65
N TYR A 206 -18.14 1.03 -4.70
CA TYR A 206 -16.99 1.86 -5.12
C TYR A 206 -17.13 2.35 -6.57
N ALA A 207 -17.54 1.47 -7.49
CA ALA A 207 -17.76 1.84 -8.89
C ALA A 207 -18.84 2.91 -9.03
N ALA A 208 -19.95 2.78 -8.27
CA ALA A 208 -21.01 3.79 -8.25
C ALA A 208 -20.52 5.14 -7.69
N ALA A 209 -19.66 5.13 -6.67
CA ALA A 209 -19.15 6.34 -6.03
C ALA A 209 -18.07 7.06 -6.82
N LEU A 210 -17.16 6.32 -7.47
CA LEU A 210 -15.96 6.85 -8.13
C LEU A 210 -16.05 6.84 -9.66
N GLY A 211 -17.06 6.17 -10.24
CA GLY A 211 -17.24 6.07 -11.69
C GLY A 211 -16.02 5.41 -12.37
N ASP A 212 -15.63 5.94 -13.53
CA ASP A 212 -14.52 5.45 -14.34
C ASP A 212 -13.15 5.59 -13.66
N ARG A 213 -13.09 6.29 -12.52
CA ARG A 213 -11.89 6.44 -11.71
C ARG A 213 -11.61 5.23 -10.82
N PHE A 214 -12.57 4.31 -10.67
CA PHE A 214 -12.39 3.04 -9.97
C PHE A 214 -12.03 1.93 -10.96
N VAL A 215 -10.85 1.34 -10.79
CA VAL A 215 -10.38 0.23 -11.62
C VAL A 215 -10.42 -1.07 -10.80
N GLY A 216 -11.61 -1.63 -10.66
CA GLY A 216 -11.83 -2.89 -9.93
C GLY A 216 -11.40 -4.10 -10.75
N ARG A 217 -10.60 -5.00 -10.13
CA ARG A 217 -10.16 -6.26 -10.72
C ARG A 217 -10.58 -7.42 -9.83
N VAL A 218 -11.30 -8.36 -10.39
CA VAL A 218 -11.70 -9.61 -9.74
C VAL A 218 -10.71 -10.70 -10.15
N LEU A 219 -10.10 -11.35 -9.17
CA LEU A 219 -9.14 -12.43 -9.38
C LEU A 219 -9.84 -13.76 -9.13
N PRO A 220 -9.57 -14.79 -9.95
CA PRO A 220 -10.11 -16.12 -9.69
C PRO A 220 -9.50 -16.69 -8.40
N ASP A 221 -10.28 -17.45 -7.64
CA ASP A 221 -9.82 -18.06 -6.38
C ASP A 221 -8.61 -18.98 -6.57
N SER A 222 -8.44 -19.54 -7.76
CA SER A 222 -7.27 -20.33 -8.12
C SER A 222 -5.95 -19.54 -8.13
N ALA A 223 -6.01 -18.22 -8.25
CA ALA A 223 -4.84 -17.35 -8.15
C ALA A 223 -4.42 -17.08 -6.70
N ALA A 224 -5.21 -17.54 -5.73
CA ALA A 224 -4.90 -17.35 -4.32
C ALA A 224 -3.74 -18.23 -3.87
N ASN A 225 -2.89 -17.66 -2.97
CA ASN A 225 -1.90 -18.46 -2.29
C ASN A 225 -2.60 -19.35 -1.25
N THR A 226 -2.49 -20.67 -1.39
CA THR A 226 -3.07 -21.65 -0.45
C THR A 226 -2.21 -21.88 0.79
N ASP A 227 -0.98 -21.39 0.82
CA ASP A 227 0.01 -21.58 1.88
C ASP A 227 -0.08 -20.46 2.94
N VAL A 228 -1.31 -20.13 3.37
CA VAL A 228 -1.59 -19.11 4.38
C VAL A 228 -2.05 -19.74 5.68
N ALA A 229 -1.73 -19.09 6.81
CA ALA A 229 -2.18 -19.55 8.11
C ALA A 229 -3.73 -19.62 8.18
N PRO A 230 -4.31 -20.59 8.92
CA PRO A 230 -5.76 -20.83 8.96
C PRO A 230 -6.61 -19.62 9.35
N PHE A 231 -6.05 -18.66 10.06
CA PHE A 231 -6.74 -17.41 10.41
C PHE A 231 -7.04 -16.55 9.17
N PHE A 232 -6.21 -16.61 8.15
CA PHE A 232 -6.43 -15.94 6.88
C PHE A 232 -7.13 -16.85 5.88
N ALA A 233 -8.34 -17.24 6.17
CA ALA A 233 -9.25 -17.82 5.17
C ALA A 233 -9.56 -16.78 4.04
N VAL A 234 -9.16 -15.54 4.21
CA VAL A 234 -9.07 -14.53 3.16
C VAL A 234 -7.73 -14.73 2.46
N ARG A 235 -7.77 -15.40 1.34
CA ARG A 235 -6.60 -15.71 0.51
C ARG A 235 -6.02 -14.42 -0.05
N VAL A 236 -4.90 -13.96 0.49
CA VAL A 236 -4.17 -12.83 -0.07
C VAL A 236 -3.26 -13.35 -1.18
N ALA A 237 -3.71 -13.26 -2.41
CA ALA A 237 -2.84 -13.51 -3.54
C ALA A 237 -1.93 -12.31 -3.75
N CYS A 238 -0.63 -12.56 -3.65
CA CYS A 238 0.32 -11.76 -4.41
C CYS A 238 0.30 -12.32 -5.84
N PRO A 239 0.10 -11.51 -6.89
CA PRO A 239 0.18 -12.02 -8.25
C PRO A 239 1.56 -12.67 -8.44
N PRO A 240 1.63 -13.86 -9.09
CA PRO A 240 2.91 -14.45 -9.41
C PRO A 240 3.68 -13.45 -10.28
N GLN A 241 4.92 -13.16 -9.89
CA GLN A 241 5.83 -12.45 -10.79
C GLN A 241 5.94 -13.31 -12.05
N ARG A 242 5.38 -12.85 -13.18
CA ARG A 242 5.73 -13.42 -14.47
C ARG A 242 7.24 -13.22 -14.59
N ARG A 243 7.97 -14.33 -14.64
CA ARG A 243 9.31 -14.32 -15.21
C ARG A 243 9.08 -13.92 -16.67
N ASP A 244 9.38 -12.67 -16.97
CA ASP A 244 9.33 -12.18 -18.34
C ASP A 244 10.31 -13.04 -19.16
N SER A 245 9.76 -13.93 -19.95
CA SER A 245 10.48 -14.46 -21.11
C SER A 245 10.73 -13.24 -22.00
N PRO A 246 11.94 -13.09 -22.57
CA PRO A 246 12.24 -11.96 -23.41
C PRO A 246 11.23 -11.89 -24.56
N PRO A 247 10.74 -10.68 -24.93
CA PRO A 247 9.72 -10.56 -25.96
C PRO A 247 10.26 -11.05 -27.32
N ASP A 248 9.53 -11.95 -27.93
CA ASP A 248 9.73 -12.36 -29.32
C ASP A 248 9.59 -11.12 -30.22
N ARG A 249 10.64 -10.79 -30.96
CA ARG A 249 10.78 -9.60 -31.78
C ARG A 249 9.95 -9.63 -33.09
N ARG A 250 8.95 -10.47 -33.22
CA ARG A 250 8.16 -10.60 -34.45
C ARG A 250 6.66 -10.50 -34.22
N SER A 251 6.16 -9.30 -33.97
CA SER A 251 4.80 -8.87 -34.35
C SER A 251 4.47 -7.51 -33.72
N ARG A 252 4.69 -6.43 -34.46
CA ARG A 252 4.06 -5.14 -34.20
C ARG A 252 2.87 -4.98 -35.15
N PRO A 253 1.68 -4.71 -34.65
CA PRO A 253 0.75 -3.82 -35.29
C PRO A 253 0.78 -2.45 -34.61
N ALA A 254 0.91 -1.41 -35.44
CA ALA A 254 0.82 -0.03 -35.02
C ALA A 254 -0.61 0.29 -34.54
N ASN A 255 -0.74 0.69 -33.27
CA ASN A 255 -1.84 1.55 -32.86
C ASN A 255 -1.40 2.39 -31.66
N HIS A 256 -1.22 3.68 -31.93
CA HIS A 256 -0.88 4.70 -30.95
C HIS A 256 -2.05 4.93 -29.99
N ARG A 257 -2.04 4.26 -28.84
CA ARG A 257 -2.68 4.77 -27.63
C ARG A 257 -1.58 4.99 -26.59
N ARG A 258 -1.45 6.22 -26.13
CA ARG A 258 -0.52 6.60 -25.03
C ARG A 258 -0.71 5.60 -23.87
N PRO A 259 0.36 5.04 -23.30
CA PRO A 259 0.23 4.19 -22.13
C PRO A 259 -0.36 5.02 -20.99
N ARG A 260 -1.44 4.52 -20.40
CA ARG A 260 -2.06 5.11 -19.20
C ARG A 260 -1.00 5.13 -18.09
N ARG A 261 -0.93 6.23 -17.36
CA ARG A 261 0.05 6.48 -16.28
C ARG A 261 -0.06 5.51 -15.09
N ASP A 262 -1.06 4.67 -15.06
CA ASP A 262 -1.38 3.75 -13.96
C ASP A 262 -0.31 2.66 -13.70
N LEU A 263 0.61 2.42 -14.65
CA LEU A 263 1.67 1.40 -14.52
C LEU A 263 3.05 1.97 -14.15
N VAL A 264 3.19 3.28 -14.04
CA VAL A 264 4.49 3.92 -13.78
C VAL A 264 4.93 3.77 -12.32
N LEU A 265 3.99 3.52 -11.41
CA LEU A 265 4.27 3.43 -9.96
C LEU A 265 5.00 2.15 -9.54
N LEU A 266 5.10 1.13 -10.39
CA LEU A 266 5.75 -0.14 -10.07
C LEU A 266 6.91 -0.50 -11.02
N ARG A 267 7.36 0.42 -11.88
CA ARG A 267 8.58 0.22 -12.67
C ARG A 267 9.73 0.97 -12.00
N PRO A 268 10.83 0.30 -11.66
CA PRO A 268 12.06 1.00 -11.29
C PRO A 268 12.49 1.85 -12.49
N ALA A 269 12.96 3.07 -12.23
CA ALA A 269 13.68 3.85 -13.22
C ALA A 269 14.86 2.99 -13.74
N PRO A 270 15.23 3.10 -15.03
CA PRO A 270 16.39 2.39 -15.53
C PRO A 270 17.59 2.77 -14.64
N CYS A 271 18.28 1.76 -14.15
CA CYS A 271 19.53 1.94 -13.43
C CYS A 271 20.47 2.76 -14.33
N TYR A 272 20.70 4.01 -13.95
CA TYR A 272 21.89 4.70 -14.43
C TYR A 272 23.07 3.96 -13.78
N GLU A 273 23.84 3.26 -14.59
CA GLU A 273 25.17 2.82 -14.19
C GLU A 273 25.94 4.09 -13.83
N HIS A 274 26.18 4.29 -12.55
CA HIS A 274 27.13 5.29 -12.08
C HIS A 274 28.52 4.79 -12.47
N ASP A 275 29.10 5.40 -13.50
CA ASP A 275 30.51 5.32 -13.78
C ASP A 275 31.27 5.97 -12.60
N PRO A 276 32.07 5.20 -11.83
CA PRO A 276 32.80 5.75 -10.69
C PRO A 276 33.81 6.84 -11.08
N ALA A 277 34.13 7.00 -12.36
CA ALA A 277 35.05 8.00 -12.87
C ALA A 277 34.44 9.41 -13.01
N SER A 278 33.11 9.58 -12.80
CA SER A 278 32.48 10.90 -12.92
C SER A 278 32.60 11.77 -11.66
N LEU A 279 32.81 11.18 -10.50
CA LEU A 279 32.94 11.91 -9.22
C LEU A 279 34.28 12.63 -9.05
N ASP A 280 35.32 12.20 -9.77
CA ASP A 280 36.67 12.82 -9.66
C ASP A 280 36.84 14.06 -10.55
N ARG A 281 35.91 14.32 -11.48
CA ARG A 281 35.95 15.50 -12.37
C ARG A 281 35.24 16.72 -11.81
N GLU A 282 34.30 16.55 -10.92
CA GLU A 282 33.55 17.67 -10.34
C GLU A 282 34.25 18.28 -9.12
N ALA A 283 35.08 17.50 -8.41
CA ALA A 283 35.89 17.96 -7.30
C ALA A 283 37.03 18.92 -7.70
N ARG A 284 37.43 18.93 -8.97
CA ARG A 284 38.54 19.78 -9.49
C ARG A 284 38.09 21.13 -10.07
N ARG A 285 36.83 21.52 -9.96
CA ARG A 285 36.29 22.79 -10.51
C ARG A 285 35.78 23.80 -9.47
N ARG A 286 36.26 23.75 -8.26
CA ARG A 286 35.98 24.84 -7.29
C ARG A 286 37.12 25.86 -7.33
N PRO A 287 36.85 27.14 -7.66
CA PRO A 287 37.85 28.18 -7.53
C PRO A 287 38.09 28.47 -6.04
N VAL A 288 39.36 28.57 -5.69
CA VAL A 288 39.83 29.05 -4.39
C VAL A 288 39.44 30.52 -4.32
N VAL A 289 38.61 30.90 -3.35
CA VAL A 289 38.38 32.31 -2.98
C VAL A 289 39.33 32.58 -1.83
N GLU A 290 40.38 33.34 -2.11
CA GLU A 290 41.26 33.93 -1.08
C GLU A 290 40.45 35.01 -0.33
N ALA A 291 40.52 34.94 1.00
CA ALA A 291 40.00 35.97 1.88
C ALA A 291 41.08 37.09 2.01
N GLN A 292 40.66 38.31 1.79
CA GLN A 292 41.25 39.52 2.35
C GLN A 292 40.28 40.13 3.35
#